data_febb005ca3889478a7e3128300009563
#
_entry.id   febb005ca3889478a7e3128300009563
#
_cell.length_a   1.000
_cell.length_b   1.000
_cell.length_c   1.000
_cell.angle_alpha   90.00
_cell.angle_beta   90.00
_cell.angle_gamma   90.00
#
_symmetry.space_group_name_H-M   'P 1'
#
loop_
_entity.id
_entity.type
_entity.pdbx_description
1 polymer ?
#
loop_
_entity_poly.entity_id
_entity_poly.type
_entity_poly.pdbx_seq_one_letter_code
_entity_poly.pdbx_strand_id
1 'polypeptide(L)' 'MDIKVIGEGCDKCDKLYENVVAGVEETGCDATVEKIQDLIEIVKLGVMTAPSVMIDGKLVIAGRVAKKDEIARLLK' A
#
# COMPACT_ATOMS: atom_id res chain seq x y z
N MET A 1 -11.63 -5.12 4.25
CA MET A 1 -10.33 -5.31 3.58
C MET A 1 -9.29 -4.44 4.26
N ASP A 2 -8.15 -5.00 4.57
CA ASP A 2 -7.08 -4.33 5.29
C ASP A 2 -5.91 -4.08 4.34
N ILE A 3 -5.63 -2.81 4.07
CA ILE A 3 -4.58 -2.40 3.13
C ILE A 3 -3.47 -1.71 3.90
N LYS A 4 -2.23 -2.17 3.72
CA LYS A 4 -1.06 -1.57 4.35
C LYS A 4 -0.13 -1.01 3.28
N VAL A 5 0.19 0.28 3.39
CA VAL A 5 1.17 0.94 2.54
C VAL A 5 2.47 1.04 3.34
N ILE A 6 3.49 0.36 2.87
CA ILE A 6 4.73 0.16 3.62
C ILE A 6 5.87 0.98 3.02
N GLY A 7 6.53 1.77 3.85
CA GLY A 7 7.68 2.54 3.40
C GLY A 7 8.14 3.55 4.44
N GLU A 8 9.40 3.94 4.38
CA GLU A 8 10.01 4.87 5.32
C GLU A 8 9.94 6.32 4.85
N GLY A 9 8.75 6.92 4.88
CA GLY A 9 8.60 8.37 4.74
C GLY A 9 9.29 9.04 3.56
N CYS A 10 9.45 8.36 2.44
CA CYS A 10 10.02 8.96 1.24
C CYS A 10 8.90 9.49 0.34
N ASP A 11 9.26 10.33 -0.64
CA ASP A 11 8.28 10.91 -1.58
C ASP A 11 7.51 9.82 -2.32
N LYS A 12 8.19 8.75 -2.71
CA LYS A 12 7.58 7.62 -3.41
C LYS A 12 6.54 6.91 -2.55
N CYS A 13 6.82 6.78 -1.26
CA CYS A 13 5.89 6.14 -0.32
C CYS A 13 4.63 6.98 -0.14
N ASP A 14 4.78 8.30 -0.04
CA ASP A 14 3.66 9.22 0.05
C ASP A 14 2.81 9.18 -1.21
N LYS A 15 3.45 9.15 -2.37
CA LYS A 15 2.76 9.07 -3.65
C LYS A 15 1.97 7.77 -3.77
N LEU A 16 2.57 6.66 -3.36
CA LEU A 16 1.89 5.37 -3.36
C LEU A 16 0.68 5.39 -2.43
N TYR A 17 0.83 5.96 -1.25
CA TYR A 17 -0.27 6.08 -0.30
C TYR A 17 -1.44 6.85 -0.92
N GLU A 18 -1.17 8.00 -1.55
CA GLU A 18 -2.19 8.79 -2.22
C GLU A 18 -2.91 7.98 -3.31
N ASN A 19 -2.14 7.23 -4.10
CA ASN A 19 -2.70 6.41 -5.17
C ASN A 19 -3.58 5.29 -4.62
N VAL A 20 -3.18 4.68 -3.50
CA VAL A 20 -3.98 3.63 -2.84
C VAL A 20 -5.30 4.21 -2.34
N VAL A 21 -5.25 5.34 -1.66
CA VAL A 21 -6.46 6.00 -1.16
C VAL A 21 -7.39 6.37 -2.32
N ALA A 22 -6.84 6.92 -3.39
CA ALA A 22 -7.63 7.28 -4.57
C ALA A 22 -8.29 6.04 -5.21
N GLY A 23 -7.57 4.92 -5.29
CA GLY A 23 -8.12 3.68 -5.82
C GLY A 23 -9.25 3.13 -4.97
N VAL A 24 -9.10 3.20 -3.64
CA VAL A 24 -10.16 2.78 -2.71
C VAL A 24 -11.41 3.63 -2.91
N GLU A 25 -11.25 4.94 -2.99
CA GLU A 25 -12.39 5.86 -3.18
C GLU A 25 -13.07 5.62 -4.52
N GLU A 26 -12.30 5.42 -5.57
CA GLU A 26 -12.83 5.21 -6.92
C GLU A 26 -13.64 3.93 -7.03
N THR A 27 -13.21 2.86 -6.38
CA THR A 27 -13.92 1.57 -6.41
C THR A 27 -15.07 1.49 -5.42
N GLY A 28 -15.14 2.43 -4.47
CA GLY A 28 -16.12 2.37 -3.40
C GLY A 28 -15.91 1.18 -2.46
N CYS A 29 -14.71 0.64 -2.44
CA CYS A 29 -14.37 -0.52 -1.63
C CYS A 29 -14.38 -0.16 -0.13
N ASP A 30 -14.94 -1.04 0.69
CA ASP A 30 -14.90 -0.88 2.14
C ASP A 30 -13.54 -1.39 2.66
N ALA A 31 -12.55 -0.53 2.62
CA ALA A 31 -11.18 -0.88 2.98
C ALA A 31 -10.59 0.12 3.96
N THR A 32 -9.77 -0.39 4.87
CA THR A 32 -8.98 0.43 5.79
C THR A 32 -7.56 0.54 5.24
N VAL A 33 -7.07 1.76 5.06
CA VAL A 33 -5.72 2.00 4.56
C VAL A 33 -4.85 2.46 5.72
N GLU A 34 -3.77 1.74 5.97
CA GLU A 34 -2.83 2.04 7.03
C GLU A 34 -1.44 2.27 6.44
N LYS A 35 -0.75 3.30 6.93
CA LYS A 35 0.60 3.62 6.49
C LYS A 35 1.60 3.08 7.51
N ILE A 36 2.47 2.17 7.08
CA ILE A 36 3.48 1.54 7.94
C ILE A 36 4.84 2.17 7.64
N GLN A 37 5.35 2.93 8.59
CA GLN A 37 6.63 3.64 8.45
C GLN A 37 7.71 3.15 9.41
N ASP A 38 7.33 2.40 10.42
CA ASP A 38 8.27 1.89 11.43
C ASP A 38 9.06 0.71 10.85
N LEU A 39 10.38 0.85 10.83
CA LEU A 39 11.27 -0.17 10.30
C LEU A 39 11.07 -1.52 11.00
N ILE A 40 10.85 -1.52 12.31
CA ILE A 40 10.62 -2.74 13.07
C ILE A 40 9.35 -3.45 12.59
N GLU A 41 8.28 -2.70 12.37
CA GLU A 41 7.02 -3.26 11.84
C GLU A 41 7.20 -3.81 10.44
N ILE A 42 7.98 -3.11 9.59
CA ILE A 42 8.26 -3.56 8.23
C ILE A 42 8.99 -4.90 8.24
N VAL A 43 9.99 -5.02 9.11
CA VAL A 43 10.75 -6.27 9.25
C VAL A 43 9.86 -7.40 9.75
N LYS A 44 8.98 -7.12 10.72
CA LYS A 44 8.05 -8.13 11.26
C LYS A 44 7.10 -8.65 10.19
N LEU A 45 6.70 -7.81 9.24
CA LEU A 45 5.84 -8.21 8.14
C LEU A 45 6.56 -9.00 7.06
N GLY A 46 7.89 -9.09 7.16
CA GLY A 46 8.71 -9.81 6.19
C GLY A 46 8.89 -9.07 4.87
N VAL A 47 8.65 -7.76 4.85
CA VAL A 47 8.78 -6.95 3.64
C VAL A 47 10.20 -6.43 3.53
N MET A 48 10.87 -6.75 2.43
CA MET A 48 12.27 -6.40 2.21
C MET A 48 12.44 -5.20 1.27
N THR A 49 11.38 -4.75 0.64
CA THR A 49 11.43 -3.65 -0.33
C THR A 49 10.42 -2.56 0.03
N ALA A 50 10.71 -1.33 -0.38
CA ALA A 50 9.82 -0.20 -0.17
C ALA A 50 9.90 0.73 -1.39
N PRO A 51 8.81 1.38 -1.77
CA PRO A 51 7.47 1.29 -1.20
C PRO A 51 6.75 -0.01 -1.58
N SER A 52 5.88 -0.51 -0.71
CA SER A 52 5.16 -1.77 -0.93
C SER A 52 3.72 -1.64 -0.46
N VAL A 53 2.85 -2.50 -0.97
CA VAL A 53 1.44 -2.55 -0.56
C VAL A 53 1.07 -3.99 -0.23
N MET A 54 0.43 -4.18 0.92
CA MET A 54 -0.15 -5.47 1.32
C MET A 54 -1.66 -5.32 1.42
N ILE A 55 -2.38 -6.31 0.92
CA ILE A 55 -3.84 -6.38 1.04
C ILE A 55 -4.19 -7.68 1.73
N ASP A 56 -4.87 -7.57 2.88
CA ASP A 56 -5.27 -8.71 3.73
C ASP A 56 -4.09 -9.64 4.04
N GLY A 57 -2.94 -9.07 4.34
CA GLY A 57 -1.75 -9.83 4.69
C GLY A 57 -0.96 -10.36 3.50
N LYS A 58 -1.37 -10.03 2.28
CA LYS A 58 -0.73 -10.51 1.06
C LYS A 58 0.00 -9.36 0.35
N LEU A 59 1.28 -9.54 0.06
CA LEU A 59 2.08 -8.55 -0.64
C LEU A 59 1.68 -8.52 -2.11
N VAL A 60 1.15 -7.39 -2.57
CA VAL A 60 0.67 -7.25 -3.95
C VAL A 60 1.50 -6.28 -4.78
N ILE A 61 2.14 -5.30 -4.15
CA ILE A 61 3.04 -4.35 -4.80
C ILE A 61 4.35 -4.34 -4.01
N ALA A 62 5.47 -4.49 -4.71
CA ALA A 62 6.78 -4.53 -4.06
C ALA A 62 7.80 -3.69 -4.83
N GLY A 63 8.38 -2.70 -4.14
CA GLY A 63 9.48 -1.90 -4.66
C GLY A 63 9.14 -0.91 -5.76
N ARG A 64 7.86 -0.53 -5.89
CA ARG A 64 7.47 0.45 -6.90
C ARG A 64 6.22 1.21 -6.48
N VAL A 65 5.96 2.32 -7.17
CA VAL A 65 4.76 3.11 -6.96
C VAL A 65 3.70 2.66 -7.97
N ALA A 66 2.62 2.05 -7.48
CA ALA A 66 1.51 1.64 -8.33
C ALA A 66 0.62 2.85 -8.61
N LYS A 67 0.03 2.88 -9.79
CA LYS A 67 -0.91 3.93 -10.16
C LYS A 67 -2.30 3.61 -9.59
N LYS A 68 -3.13 4.65 -9.49
CA LYS A 68 -4.51 4.51 -9.02
C LYS A 68 -5.27 3.41 -9.75
N ASP A 69 -5.12 3.33 -11.07
CA ASP A 69 -5.81 2.34 -11.89
C ASP A 69 -5.41 0.91 -11.53
N GLU A 70 -4.14 0.70 -11.24
CA GLU A 70 -3.64 -0.61 -10.83
C GLU A 70 -4.22 -1.01 -9.48
N ILE A 71 -4.23 -0.07 -8.53
CA ILE A 71 -4.83 -0.32 -7.21
C ILE A 71 -6.30 -0.66 -7.36
N ALA A 72 -7.04 0.09 -8.18
CA ALA A 72 -8.46 -0.17 -8.41
C ALA A 72 -8.71 -1.59 -8.93
N ARG A 73 -7.86 -2.08 -9.82
CA ARG A 73 -7.97 -3.45 -10.34
C ARG A 73 -7.74 -4.49 -9.26
N LEU A 74 -6.81 -4.22 -8.34
CA LEU A 74 -6.52 -5.15 -7.25
C LEU A 74 -7.65 -5.23 -6.23
N LEU A 75 -8.46 -4.18 -6.15
CA LEU A 75 -9.56 -4.10 -5.18
C LEU A 75 -10.88 -4.65 -5.71
N LYS A 76 -10.97 -4.91 -6.99
CA LYS A 76 -12.19 -5.46 -7.60
C LYS A 76 -12.30 -6.95 -7.41
#